data_65ffb582d68dd600395642b6fcfa756a
#
_entry.id   65ffb582d68dd600395642b6fcfa756a
#
_cell.length_a   1.000
_cell.length_b   1.000
_cell.length_c   1.000
_cell.angle_alpha   90.00
_cell.angle_beta   90.00
_cell.angle_gamma   90.00
#
_symmetry.space_group_name_H-M   'P 1'
#
loop_
_entity.id
_entity.type
_entity.pdbx_description
1 polymer ?
#
loop_
_entity_poly.entity_id
_entity_poly.type
_entity_poly.pdbx_seq_one_letter_code
_entity_poly.pdbx_strand_id
1 'polypeptide(L)'
;RRAFESLVIESDNNVEEIVFIDNLSSFQSNKENVRDILIESGLWTNFKKRPFSKVPNVEEKVDEIFISCLDTSPLSVDPEIFIEQNLDDFNKGIEIISLITSKYVHISSKIGSNLFVESEKVRLYELNNLHPAGNVGTQIHYISPLGRNKSVWTINYQHVCHIGHMFNFGGLSFKKLVSGAGPQGQGPCLLESLSG
;
A
#
# COMPACT_ATOMS: atom_id res chain seq x y z
N ARG A 1 -10.91 6.79 -32.28
CA ARG A 1 -10.48 5.79 -31.26
C ARG A 1 -11.71 5.44 -30.43
N ARG A 2 -12.08 4.16 -30.37
CA ARG A 2 -13.11 3.71 -29.42
C ARG A 2 -12.49 3.73 -28.02
N ALA A 3 -13.13 4.41 -27.08
CA ALA A 3 -12.75 4.35 -25.68
C ALA A 3 -13.16 2.98 -25.12
N PHE A 4 -12.32 2.40 -24.28
CA PHE A 4 -12.64 1.23 -23.49
C PHE A 4 -13.56 1.69 -22.34
N GLU A 5 -14.76 1.13 -22.21
CA GLU A 5 -15.75 1.57 -21.21
C GLU A 5 -15.76 0.64 -19.99
N SER A 6 -15.84 -0.66 -20.21
CA SER A 6 -15.88 -1.63 -19.13
C SER A 6 -15.47 -3.03 -19.58
N LEU A 7 -15.01 -3.84 -18.64
CA LEU A 7 -14.82 -5.27 -18.78
C LEU A 7 -15.72 -5.95 -17.77
N VAL A 8 -16.61 -6.82 -18.24
CA VAL A 8 -17.46 -7.65 -17.38
C VAL A 8 -16.85 -9.04 -17.35
N ILE A 9 -16.54 -9.53 -16.16
CA ILE A 9 -16.02 -10.88 -15.93
C ILE A 9 -17.11 -11.66 -15.22
N GLU A 10 -17.59 -12.73 -15.85
CA GLU A 10 -18.49 -13.70 -15.22
C GLU A 10 -17.61 -14.84 -14.69
N SER A 11 -17.61 -15.05 -13.37
CA SER A 11 -16.95 -16.19 -12.76
C SER A 11 -17.94 -17.35 -12.65
N ASP A 12 -17.49 -18.55 -12.95
CA ASP A 12 -18.21 -19.77 -12.57
C ASP A 12 -18.00 -20.06 -11.07
N ASN A 13 -18.83 -20.94 -10.50
CA ASN A 13 -18.78 -21.27 -9.08
C ASN A 13 -17.58 -22.17 -8.69
N ASN A 14 -16.71 -22.52 -9.63
CA ASN A 14 -15.48 -23.24 -9.38
C ASN A 14 -14.36 -22.26 -9.06
N VAL A 15 -14.25 -21.88 -7.79
CA VAL A 15 -13.16 -21.02 -7.32
C VAL A 15 -11.96 -21.92 -7.03
N GLU A 16 -10.96 -21.90 -7.90
CA GLU A 16 -9.62 -22.40 -7.57
C GLU A 16 -8.88 -21.32 -6.82
N GLU A 17 -8.49 -21.59 -5.57
CA GLU A 17 -7.60 -20.70 -4.83
C GLU A 17 -6.20 -20.76 -5.44
N ILE A 18 -5.70 -19.61 -5.91
CA ILE A 18 -4.32 -19.49 -6.38
C ILE A 18 -3.44 -19.19 -5.17
N VAL A 19 -2.53 -20.12 -4.87
CA VAL A 19 -1.50 -19.93 -3.84
C VAL A 19 -0.21 -19.51 -4.54
N PHE A 20 0.31 -18.33 -4.20
CA PHE A 20 1.54 -17.79 -4.79
C PHE A 20 2.80 -18.27 -4.06
N ILE A 21 2.67 -18.67 -2.81
CA ILE A 21 3.77 -19.19 -1.98
C ILE A 21 3.31 -20.48 -1.31
N ASP A 22 3.59 -21.61 -1.95
CA ASP A 22 3.17 -22.94 -1.45
C ASP A 22 3.82 -23.33 -0.12
N ASN A 23 5.05 -22.91 0.11
CA ASN A 23 5.80 -23.24 1.31
C ASN A 23 6.47 -22.01 1.93
N LEU A 24 5.72 -21.34 2.79
CA LEU A 24 6.14 -20.12 3.49
C LEU A 24 7.38 -20.33 4.36
N SER A 25 7.54 -21.52 4.96
CA SER A 25 8.68 -21.81 5.87
C SER A 25 10.00 -21.97 5.13
N SER A 26 9.98 -22.36 3.87
CA SER A 26 11.17 -22.52 3.02
C SER A 26 11.38 -21.35 2.05
N PHE A 27 10.44 -20.41 1.99
CA PHE A 27 10.53 -19.28 1.10
C PHE A 27 11.65 -18.32 1.50
N GLN A 28 12.61 -18.13 0.59
CA GLN A 28 13.69 -17.16 0.80
C GLN A 28 13.23 -15.76 0.35
N SER A 29 12.95 -14.90 1.32
CA SER A 29 12.58 -13.50 1.08
C SER A 29 13.79 -12.67 0.65
N ASN A 30 14.37 -12.97 -0.52
CA ASN A 30 15.36 -12.11 -1.15
C ASN A 30 14.69 -11.14 -2.14
N LYS A 31 15.44 -10.11 -2.57
CA LYS A 31 14.92 -9.03 -3.42
C LYS A 31 14.33 -9.54 -4.75
N GLU A 32 14.93 -10.54 -5.34
CA GLU A 32 14.52 -11.08 -6.65
C GLU A 32 13.23 -11.87 -6.51
N ASN A 33 13.19 -12.85 -5.62
CA ASN A 33 12.01 -13.68 -5.38
C ASN A 33 10.78 -12.83 -4.95
N VAL A 34 11.00 -11.84 -4.07
CA VAL A 34 9.95 -10.91 -3.65
C VAL A 34 9.39 -10.13 -4.83
N ARG A 35 10.28 -9.64 -5.70
CA ARG A 35 9.87 -8.89 -6.89
C ARG A 35 9.04 -9.75 -7.84
N ASP A 36 9.50 -10.95 -8.13
CA ASP A 36 8.82 -11.88 -9.04
C ASP A 36 7.41 -12.20 -8.53
N ILE A 37 7.25 -12.50 -7.25
CA ILE A 37 5.94 -12.75 -6.64
C ILE A 37 5.04 -11.52 -6.68
N LEU A 38 5.56 -10.33 -6.41
CA LEU A 38 4.77 -9.09 -6.51
C LEU A 38 4.29 -8.81 -7.93
N ILE A 39 5.05 -9.21 -8.93
CA ILE A 39 4.68 -9.09 -10.35
C ILE A 39 3.63 -10.15 -10.71
N GLU A 40 3.88 -11.40 -10.38
CA GLU A 40 3.01 -12.54 -10.70
C GLU A 40 1.63 -12.40 -10.03
N SER A 41 1.60 -11.97 -8.78
CA SER A 41 0.36 -11.71 -8.04
C SER A 41 -0.38 -10.44 -8.48
N GLY A 42 0.21 -9.60 -9.34
CA GLY A 42 -0.34 -8.31 -9.74
C GLY A 42 -0.20 -7.20 -8.69
N LEU A 43 0.29 -7.49 -7.48
CA LEU A 43 0.45 -6.50 -6.41
C LEU A 43 1.46 -5.40 -6.76
N TRP A 44 2.37 -5.65 -7.72
CA TRP A 44 3.27 -4.64 -8.27
C TRP A 44 2.56 -3.40 -8.79
N THR A 45 1.36 -3.55 -9.33
CA THR A 45 0.55 -2.44 -9.87
C THR A 45 0.10 -1.43 -8.83
N ASN A 46 0.18 -1.77 -7.54
CA ASN A 46 -0.16 -0.89 -6.42
C ASN A 46 0.91 0.19 -6.17
N PHE A 47 2.14 -0.03 -6.61
CA PHE A 47 3.17 1.01 -6.54
C PHE A 47 2.93 2.09 -7.58
N LYS A 48 3.15 3.35 -7.18
CA LYS A 48 3.02 4.52 -8.06
C LYS A 48 4.31 5.33 -8.02
N LYS A 49 4.96 5.45 -9.17
CA LYS A 49 6.17 6.27 -9.34
C LYS A 49 5.79 7.73 -9.47
N ARG A 50 6.37 8.55 -8.62
CA ARG A 50 6.19 10.01 -8.63
C ARG A 50 7.29 10.67 -9.45
N PRO A 51 7.02 11.79 -10.13
CA PRO A 51 5.82 12.67 -9.95
C PRO A 51 4.58 12.25 -10.74
N PHE A 52 4.64 11.35 -11.71
CA PHE A 52 3.55 11.12 -12.66
C PHE A 52 2.55 10.03 -12.26
N SER A 53 2.71 9.43 -11.08
CA SER A 53 1.84 8.35 -10.55
C SER A 53 1.65 7.15 -11.50
N LYS A 54 2.66 6.85 -12.30
CA LYS A 54 2.67 5.67 -13.18
C LYS A 54 3.09 4.44 -12.39
N VAL A 55 2.62 3.26 -12.80
CA VAL A 55 3.17 2.00 -12.33
C VAL A 55 4.66 1.95 -12.74
N PRO A 56 5.58 1.68 -11.80
CA PRO A 56 6.99 1.59 -12.13
C PRO A 56 7.27 0.40 -13.05
N ASN A 57 8.30 0.55 -13.91
CA ASN A 57 8.75 -0.57 -14.72
C ASN A 57 9.32 -1.66 -13.79
N VAL A 58 9.10 -2.92 -14.17
CA VAL A 58 9.54 -4.08 -13.37
C VAL A 58 11.05 -4.16 -13.19
N GLU A 59 11.85 -3.63 -14.11
CA GLU A 59 13.31 -3.57 -14.03
C GLU A 59 13.83 -2.36 -13.23
N GLU A 60 12.94 -1.45 -12.85
CA GLU A 60 13.33 -0.20 -12.22
C GLU A 60 13.72 -0.41 -10.75
N LYS A 61 14.82 0.23 -10.33
CA LYS A 61 15.25 0.26 -8.93
C LYS A 61 14.66 1.48 -8.24
N VAL A 62 14.29 1.32 -6.99
CA VAL A 62 13.76 2.39 -6.15
C VAL A 62 14.67 2.67 -4.97
N ASP A 63 14.93 3.95 -4.73
CA ASP A 63 15.69 4.39 -3.56
C ASP A 63 14.78 4.59 -2.35
N GLU A 64 13.63 5.23 -2.56
CA GLU A 64 12.75 5.66 -1.48
C GLU A 64 11.29 5.34 -1.80
N ILE A 65 10.59 4.75 -0.82
CA ILE A 65 9.16 4.46 -0.91
C ILE A 65 8.43 5.20 0.20
N PHE A 66 7.31 5.85 -0.13
CA PHE A 66 6.46 6.56 0.81
C PHE A 66 5.17 5.80 1.06
N ILE A 67 4.85 5.60 2.34
CA ILE A 67 3.60 5.01 2.84
C ILE A 67 2.93 6.08 3.71
N SER A 68 1.80 6.62 3.25
CA SER A 68 1.04 7.56 4.07
C SER A 68 0.03 6.80 4.91
N CYS A 69 0.25 6.82 6.24
CA CYS A 69 -0.69 6.33 7.24
C CYS A 69 -1.41 7.51 7.91
N LEU A 70 -1.57 8.59 7.17
CA LEU A 70 -2.35 9.77 7.52
C LEU A 70 -3.19 10.18 6.31
N ASP A 71 -4.49 10.24 6.47
CA ASP A 71 -5.39 10.81 5.46
C ASP A 71 -6.19 11.96 6.08
N THR A 72 -5.99 13.15 5.54
CA THR A 72 -6.64 14.38 6.00
C THR A 72 -7.72 14.84 5.05
N SER A 73 -8.13 14.00 4.10
CA SER A 73 -9.24 14.31 3.18
C SER A 73 -10.56 14.30 3.92
N PRO A 74 -11.51 15.16 3.57
CA PRO A 74 -12.86 15.10 4.13
C PRO A 74 -13.48 13.72 3.94
N LEU A 75 -14.08 13.17 4.99
CA LEU A 75 -14.75 11.85 5.01
C LEU A 75 -13.82 10.65 4.76
N SER A 76 -12.50 10.83 4.85
CA SER A 76 -11.57 9.71 4.77
C SER A 76 -11.68 8.79 6.00
N VAL A 77 -11.32 7.53 5.80
CA VAL A 77 -11.12 6.59 6.91
C VAL A 77 -9.81 6.94 7.61
N ASP A 78 -9.80 6.91 8.95
CA ASP A 78 -8.53 6.94 9.69
C ASP A 78 -7.73 5.68 9.38
N PRO A 79 -6.54 5.80 8.77
CA PRO A 79 -5.73 4.66 8.37
C PRO A 79 -5.40 3.72 9.53
N GLU A 80 -5.29 4.23 10.75
CA GLU A 80 -4.95 3.42 11.91
C GLU A 80 -6.00 2.37 12.21
N ILE A 81 -7.29 2.65 11.98
CA ILE A 81 -8.37 1.67 12.19
C ILE A 81 -8.14 0.39 11.37
N PHE A 82 -7.72 0.54 10.11
CA PHE A 82 -7.44 -0.62 9.27
C PHE A 82 -6.12 -1.29 9.63
N ILE A 83 -5.09 -0.50 9.95
CA ILE A 83 -3.77 -1.01 10.29
C ILE A 83 -3.80 -1.80 11.60
N GLU A 84 -4.50 -1.31 12.63
CA GLU A 84 -4.66 -2.02 13.92
C GLU A 84 -5.29 -3.41 13.75
N GLN A 85 -6.29 -3.52 12.86
CA GLN A 85 -6.95 -4.80 12.56
C GLN A 85 -6.06 -5.76 11.77
N ASN A 86 -5.02 -5.24 11.07
CA ASN A 86 -4.14 -6.00 10.18
C ASN A 86 -2.66 -5.74 10.50
N LEU A 87 -2.32 -5.60 11.80
CA LEU A 87 -1.00 -5.12 12.21
C LEU A 87 0.14 -6.07 11.80
N ASP A 88 -0.07 -7.38 11.92
CA ASP A 88 0.93 -8.38 11.54
C ASP A 88 1.18 -8.34 10.02
N ASP A 89 0.12 -8.22 9.24
CA ASP A 89 0.22 -8.08 7.79
C ASP A 89 0.88 -6.76 7.40
N PHE A 90 0.56 -5.66 8.09
CA PHE A 90 1.20 -4.37 7.85
C PHE A 90 2.71 -4.42 8.11
N ASN A 91 3.13 -4.97 9.25
CA ASN A 91 4.53 -5.11 9.61
C ASN A 91 5.28 -6.00 8.62
N LYS A 92 4.68 -7.13 8.23
CA LYS A 92 5.25 -8.00 7.19
C LYS A 92 5.35 -7.29 5.85
N GLY A 93 4.36 -6.51 5.47
CA GLY A 93 4.38 -5.70 4.25
C GLY A 93 5.53 -4.68 4.25
N ILE A 94 5.79 -4.00 5.37
CA ILE A 94 6.93 -3.08 5.52
C ILE A 94 8.26 -3.83 5.37
N GLU A 95 8.40 -4.99 6.00
CA GLU A 95 9.58 -5.86 5.86
C GLU A 95 9.86 -6.16 4.39
N ILE A 96 8.85 -6.65 3.67
CA ILE A 96 8.94 -7.02 2.25
C ILE A 96 9.29 -5.80 1.37
N ILE A 97 8.62 -4.66 1.58
CA ILE A 97 8.90 -3.42 0.85
C ILE A 97 10.33 -2.93 1.11
N SER A 98 10.84 -3.12 2.32
CA SER A 98 12.21 -2.76 2.68
C SER A 98 13.26 -3.58 1.95
N LEU A 99 12.94 -4.80 1.50
CA LEU A 99 13.84 -5.64 0.70
C LEU A 99 14.03 -5.09 -0.72
N ILE A 100 12.98 -4.55 -1.33
CA ILE A 100 13.06 -3.99 -2.70
C ILE A 100 13.60 -2.56 -2.73
N THR A 101 13.59 -1.87 -1.60
CA THR A 101 14.04 -0.48 -1.46
C THR A 101 15.55 -0.42 -1.23
N SER A 102 16.25 0.50 -1.92
CA SER A 102 17.70 0.65 -1.77
C SER A 102 18.09 1.48 -0.55
N LYS A 103 17.28 2.49 -0.17
CA LYS A 103 17.56 3.39 0.95
C LYS A 103 16.48 3.32 2.03
N TYR A 104 15.37 4.06 1.88
CA TYR A 104 14.42 4.24 2.97
C TYR A 104 12.97 3.99 2.56
N VAL A 105 12.23 3.45 3.53
CA VAL A 105 10.76 3.45 3.54
C VAL A 105 10.33 4.55 4.52
N HIS A 106 9.64 5.55 4.00
CA HIS A 106 9.12 6.68 4.77
C HIS A 106 7.67 6.41 5.14
N ILE A 107 7.37 6.37 6.43
CA ILE A 107 6.01 6.18 6.96
C ILE A 107 5.61 7.49 7.63
N SER A 108 4.47 8.04 7.24
CA SER A 108 3.89 9.23 7.84
C SER A 108 2.62 8.89 8.59
N SER A 109 2.51 9.29 9.84
CA SER A 109 1.36 9.06 10.71
C SER A 109 0.91 10.34 11.40
N LYS A 110 -0.21 10.29 12.09
CA LYS A 110 -0.62 11.38 12.99
C LYS A 110 0.28 11.43 14.24
N ILE A 111 0.39 12.60 14.85
CA ILE A 111 1.12 12.81 16.09
C ILE A 111 0.55 11.90 17.19
N GLY A 112 1.45 11.20 17.90
CA GLY A 112 1.10 10.32 19.00
C GLY A 112 0.68 8.91 18.57
N SER A 113 0.89 8.54 17.32
CA SER A 113 0.71 7.15 16.87
C SER A 113 1.79 6.24 17.47
N ASN A 114 1.39 5.12 18.03
CA ASN A 114 2.31 4.13 18.62
C ASN A 114 2.35 2.82 17.80
N LEU A 115 1.76 2.81 16.60
CA LEU A 115 1.64 1.60 15.78
C LEU A 115 2.91 1.25 15.01
N PHE A 116 3.84 2.18 14.88
CA PHE A 116 4.97 2.06 13.96
C PHE A 116 6.28 2.07 14.73
N VAL A 117 7.24 1.29 14.25
CA VAL A 117 8.58 1.20 14.84
C VAL A 117 9.63 1.53 13.78
N GLU A 118 10.56 2.42 14.13
CA GLU A 118 11.70 2.71 13.29
C GLU A 118 12.65 1.51 13.17
N SER A 119 13.26 1.38 12.02
CA SER A 119 14.30 0.39 11.78
C SER A 119 15.43 0.97 10.93
N GLU A 120 16.41 0.16 10.59
CA GLU A 120 17.54 0.61 9.77
C GLU A 120 17.09 1.31 8.47
N LYS A 121 16.04 0.77 7.82
CA LYS A 121 15.50 1.33 6.57
C LYS A 121 14.19 2.09 6.73
N VAL A 122 13.51 2.00 7.87
CA VAL A 122 12.22 2.66 8.10
C VAL A 122 12.43 3.97 8.85
N ARG A 123 11.85 5.04 8.33
CA ARG A 123 11.83 6.38 8.93
C ARG A 123 10.40 6.80 9.20
N LEU A 124 10.13 7.20 10.43
CA LEU A 124 8.81 7.64 10.87
C LEU A 124 8.71 9.16 10.90
N TYR A 125 7.56 9.68 10.51
CA TYR A 125 7.26 11.11 10.52
C TYR A 125 5.89 11.33 11.12
N GLU A 126 5.84 12.01 12.24
CA GLU A 126 4.60 12.46 12.84
C GLU A 126 4.17 13.81 12.25
N LEU A 127 2.98 13.87 11.73
CA LEU A 127 2.44 15.04 11.04
C LEU A 127 1.16 15.52 11.72
N ASN A 128 0.92 16.84 11.63
CA ASN A 128 -0.35 17.41 12.05
C ASN A 128 -1.50 16.88 11.21
N ASN A 129 -2.64 16.59 11.86
CA ASN A 129 -3.86 16.12 11.21
C ASN A 129 -4.64 17.27 10.53
N LEU A 130 -3.94 18.13 9.81
CA LEU A 130 -4.52 19.26 9.07
C LEU A 130 -4.26 19.06 7.56
N HIS A 131 -5.34 19.19 6.78
CA HIS A 131 -5.19 19.14 5.32
C HIS A 131 -4.28 20.29 4.84
N PRO A 132 -3.29 20.06 3.94
CA PRO A 132 -3.07 18.87 3.11
C PRO A 132 -1.96 17.90 3.61
N ALA A 133 -1.67 17.84 4.92
CA ALA A 133 -0.58 17.01 5.45
C ALA A 133 -0.72 15.51 5.10
N GLY A 134 -1.96 15.01 4.96
CA GLY A 134 -2.23 13.64 4.53
C GLY A 134 -1.93 13.36 3.05
N ASN A 135 -1.73 14.38 2.24
CA ASN A 135 -1.39 14.19 0.83
C ASN A 135 0.06 13.73 0.68
N VAL A 136 0.28 12.55 0.15
CA VAL A 136 1.63 12.00 -0.03
C VAL A 136 2.54 12.90 -0.88
N GLY A 137 2.01 13.69 -1.80
CA GLY A 137 2.76 14.69 -2.55
C GLY A 137 3.33 15.81 -1.68
N THR A 138 2.57 16.26 -0.68
CA THR A 138 3.00 17.22 0.34
C THR A 138 4.10 16.61 1.21
N GLN A 139 3.92 15.37 1.65
CA GLN A 139 4.91 14.64 2.44
C GLN A 139 6.23 14.48 1.70
N ILE A 140 6.19 14.08 0.42
CA ILE A 140 7.38 13.98 -0.44
C ILE A 140 8.09 15.34 -0.55
N HIS A 141 7.34 16.42 -0.72
CA HIS A 141 7.91 17.76 -0.86
C HIS A 141 8.74 18.17 0.36
N TYR A 142 8.27 17.88 1.56
CA TYR A 142 8.95 18.28 2.80
C TYR A 142 10.01 17.29 3.28
N ILE A 143 9.79 15.98 3.06
CA ILE A 143 10.68 14.93 3.57
C ILE A 143 11.83 14.65 2.61
N SER A 144 11.53 14.51 1.32
CA SER A 144 12.51 14.14 0.30
C SER A 144 12.13 14.74 -1.06
N PRO A 145 12.34 16.07 -1.23
CA PRO A 145 11.94 16.79 -2.42
C PRO A 145 12.47 16.18 -3.72
N LEU A 146 11.60 16.13 -4.74
CA LEU A 146 11.95 15.63 -6.06
C LEU A 146 12.76 16.67 -6.83
N GLY A 147 13.99 16.32 -7.21
CA GLY A 147 14.79 17.06 -8.19
C GLY A 147 14.50 16.56 -9.63
N ARG A 148 15.20 17.13 -10.62
CA ARG A 148 14.97 16.81 -12.05
C ARG A 148 15.08 15.31 -12.39
N ASN A 149 15.96 14.58 -11.71
CA ASN A 149 16.26 13.17 -12.00
C ASN A 149 15.91 12.24 -10.82
N LYS A 150 15.21 12.76 -9.78
CA LYS A 150 14.82 11.97 -8.63
C LYS A 150 13.37 11.49 -8.81
N SER A 151 13.17 10.22 -8.61
CA SER A 151 11.84 9.64 -8.48
C SER A 151 11.75 8.86 -7.18
N VAL A 152 10.56 8.84 -6.60
CA VAL A 152 10.23 8.01 -5.44
C VAL A 152 8.96 7.23 -5.77
N TRP A 153 8.74 6.13 -5.07
CA TRP A 153 7.49 5.40 -5.21
C TRP A 153 6.58 5.67 -4.02
N THR A 154 5.31 5.47 -4.23
CA THR A 154 4.28 5.54 -3.17
C THR A 154 3.43 4.31 -3.22
N ILE A 155 2.93 3.87 -2.07
CA ILE A 155 1.96 2.80 -1.94
C ILE A 155 0.97 3.15 -0.83
N ASN A 156 -0.27 2.74 -0.98
CA ASN A 156 -1.31 2.94 0.02
C ASN A 156 -1.15 1.92 1.16
N TYR A 157 -1.45 2.32 2.40
CA TYR A 157 -1.33 1.48 3.60
C TYR A 157 -2.12 0.18 3.52
N GLN A 158 -3.33 0.18 2.91
CA GLN A 158 -4.11 -1.06 2.74
C GLN A 158 -3.39 -2.05 1.81
N HIS A 159 -2.76 -1.54 0.74
CA HIS A 159 -1.97 -2.40 -0.14
C HIS A 159 -0.69 -2.92 0.51
N VAL A 160 -0.13 -2.21 1.50
CA VAL A 160 0.97 -2.74 2.33
C VAL A 160 0.49 -3.95 3.12
N CYS A 161 -0.70 -3.88 3.73
CA CYS A 161 -1.31 -5.03 4.39
C CYS A 161 -1.58 -6.18 3.42
N HIS A 162 -2.06 -5.92 2.20
CA HIS A 162 -2.27 -6.97 1.20
C HIS A 162 -0.96 -7.68 0.80
N ILE A 163 0.14 -6.92 0.65
CA ILE A 163 1.47 -7.50 0.43
C ILE A 163 1.84 -8.40 1.61
N GLY A 164 1.74 -7.88 2.84
CA GLY A 164 2.07 -8.65 4.03
C GLY A 164 1.22 -9.91 4.18
N HIS A 165 -0.08 -9.81 3.94
CA HIS A 165 -1.00 -10.94 3.96
C HIS A 165 -0.54 -12.07 3.03
N MET A 166 -0.18 -11.73 1.80
CA MET A 166 0.33 -12.70 0.84
C MET A 166 1.59 -13.41 1.35
N PHE A 167 2.51 -12.68 1.98
CA PHE A 167 3.75 -13.27 2.53
C PHE A 167 3.54 -13.97 3.89
N ASN A 168 2.41 -13.75 4.58
CA ASN A 168 2.04 -14.47 5.79
C ASN A 168 1.26 -15.75 5.49
N PHE A 169 0.41 -15.75 4.45
CA PHE A 169 -0.57 -16.80 4.19
C PHE A 169 -0.47 -17.46 2.80
N GLY A 170 0.36 -16.92 1.91
CA GLY A 170 0.57 -17.46 0.57
C GLY A 170 -0.45 -17.02 -0.47
N GLY A 171 -1.59 -16.47 -0.06
CA GLY A 171 -2.70 -16.05 -0.92
C GLY A 171 -2.96 -14.54 -0.90
N LEU A 172 -3.82 -14.06 -1.80
CA LEU A 172 -4.22 -12.66 -1.87
C LEU A 172 -5.33 -12.32 -0.89
N SER A 173 -5.26 -11.13 -0.29
CA SER A 173 -6.38 -10.49 0.41
C SER A 173 -6.97 -9.40 -0.46
N PHE A 174 -8.29 -9.36 -0.54
CA PHE A 174 -9.03 -8.33 -1.30
C PHE A 174 -9.83 -7.40 -0.39
N LYS A 175 -9.66 -7.51 0.93
CA LYS A 175 -10.38 -6.71 1.91
C LYS A 175 -9.98 -5.25 1.82
N LYS A 176 -10.97 -4.37 1.78
CA LYS A 176 -10.80 -2.92 1.83
C LYS A 176 -11.75 -2.31 2.84
N LEU A 177 -11.25 -1.30 3.56
CA LEU A 177 -12.07 -0.45 4.39
C LEU A 177 -12.37 0.85 3.63
N VAL A 178 -13.64 1.17 3.48
CA VAL A 178 -14.10 2.38 2.80
C VAL A 178 -15.07 3.15 3.69
N SER A 179 -15.09 4.47 3.56
CA SER A 179 -16.09 5.31 4.22
C SER A 179 -17.29 5.54 3.30
N GLY A 180 -18.47 5.38 3.85
CA GLY A 180 -19.72 5.73 3.21
C GLY A 180 -20.34 6.94 3.92
N ALA A 181 -20.57 8.04 3.19
CA ALA A 181 -21.24 9.21 3.71
C ALA A 181 -21.91 9.98 2.57
N GLY A 182 -22.96 10.73 2.90
CA GLY A 182 -23.65 11.59 1.93
C GLY A 182 -25.10 11.83 2.28
N PRO A 183 -25.77 12.78 1.63
CA PRO A 183 -27.14 13.18 1.96
C PRO A 183 -28.18 12.08 1.67
N GLN A 184 -27.85 11.11 0.85
CA GLN A 184 -28.72 9.95 0.52
C GLN A 184 -28.41 8.71 1.39
N GLY A 185 -27.33 8.75 2.18
CA GLY A 185 -26.99 7.68 3.10
C GLY A 185 -27.77 7.74 4.40
N GLN A 186 -27.97 6.60 5.07
CA GLN A 186 -28.63 6.54 6.40
C GLN A 186 -27.73 7.09 7.53
N GLY A 187 -26.54 7.61 7.20
CA GLY A 187 -25.53 8.17 8.10
C GLY A 187 -24.13 7.78 7.69
N PRO A 188 -23.10 8.43 8.28
CA PRO A 188 -21.72 8.05 8.03
C PRO A 188 -21.46 6.63 8.57
N CYS A 189 -20.79 5.81 7.77
CA CYS A 189 -20.43 4.44 8.16
C CYS A 189 -19.07 4.04 7.59
N LEU A 190 -18.44 3.06 8.23
CA LEU A 190 -17.30 2.35 7.68
C LEU A 190 -17.80 1.02 7.14
N LEU A 191 -17.37 0.68 5.95
CA LEU A 191 -17.76 -0.54 5.26
C LEU A 191 -16.49 -1.34 4.95
N GLU A 192 -16.49 -2.62 5.33
CA GLU A 192 -15.54 -3.57 4.78
C GLU A 192 -16.11 -4.07 3.44
N SER A 193 -15.31 -3.98 2.40
CA SER A 193 -15.66 -4.42 1.06
C SER A 193 -14.53 -5.25 0.48
N LEU A 194 -14.82 -6.02 -0.55
CA LEU A 194 -13.82 -6.68 -1.36
C LEU A 194 -13.49 -5.81 -2.56
N SER A 195 -12.20 -5.72 -2.92
CA SER A 195 -11.82 -5.10 -4.18
C SER A 195 -11.93 -6.13 -5.29
N GLY A 196 -12.73 -5.81 -6.28
CA GLY A 196 -12.94 -6.63 -7.46
C GLY A 196 -13.51 -5.81 -8.58
#